data_8501996a62bde1bd9124c8479ea3118b
#
_entry.id   8501996a62bde1bd9124c8479ea3118b
#
_cell.length_a   1.000
_cell.length_b   1.000
_cell.length_c   1.000
_cell.angle_alpha   90.00
_cell.angle_beta   90.00
_cell.angle_gamma   90.00
#
_symmetry.space_group_name_H-M   'P 1'
#
loop_
_entity.id
_entity.type
_entity.pdbx_description
1 polymer ?
#
loop_
_entity_poly.entity_id
_entity_poly.type
_entity_poly.pdbx_seq_one_letter_code
_entity_poly.pdbx_strand_id
1 'polypeptide(L)'
;MKGISRSRPVVSDVALVLVSRQGGPRYQRLEQLSGRSLALPPGSAAGPALAQLNKQLMERKLAPIVAEWVDPTLAVEDVLEMVQAGVYPATVVEQTIAQRWAKVMPKLRIEQHLSLGEKTSMHWFVRKEASMLRASADRFLKDYDLPDNQDAAFERVYRRLYKVQYPLDRVGRQRLEKVRPTLQRYAEQIELDWLNLAALAFKESTLNPAARGAGGATGLMQVTPATARAMGVSNVQQLDNNVQASARYLANIRRNHFASPRLNERERMAFILAAYNLGPQRVQSMRAEARRRGLNPDQWFFQVERIAMETVGMGVVAYVNSVNKYYLAYQRERYLLEADRKTAAN
;
A
#
# COMPACT_ATOMS: atom_id res chain seq x y z
N MET A 1 2.26 20.88 -21.32
CA MET A 1 2.77 21.32 -20.00
C MET A 1 3.26 22.76 -20.10
N LYS A 2 2.39 23.74 -19.84
CA LYS A 2 2.80 25.14 -19.79
C LYS A 2 3.52 25.41 -18.46
N GLY A 3 4.69 26.07 -18.49
CA GLY A 3 5.42 26.49 -17.29
C GLY A 3 6.45 25.51 -16.72
N ILE A 4 6.72 24.37 -17.37
CA ILE A 4 7.75 23.41 -16.93
C ILE A 4 8.77 23.16 -18.05
N SER A 5 10.03 23.01 -17.68
CA SER A 5 11.13 22.54 -18.53
C SER A 5 11.67 21.21 -18.01
N ARG A 6 12.13 20.36 -18.88
CA ARG A 6 12.78 19.09 -18.51
C ARG A 6 14.30 19.17 -18.62
N SER A 7 14.97 18.43 -17.76
CA SER A 7 16.42 18.19 -17.82
C SER A 7 16.78 17.30 -19.00
N ARG A 8 18.08 17.04 -19.17
CA ARG A 8 18.58 15.86 -19.89
C ARG A 8 17.90 14.58 -19.30
N PRO A 9 17.83 13.49 -20.07
CA PRO A 9 17.34 12.23 -19.53
C PRO A 9 18.14 11.78 -18.31
N VAL A 10 17.42 11.35 -17.26
CA VAL A 10 18.00 10.58 -16.15
C VAL A 10 18.21 9.14 -16.59
N VAL A 11 17.22 8.61 -17.33
CA VAL A 11 17.28 7.29 -17.97
C VAL A 11 16.61 7.41 -19.34
N SER A 12 17.25 6.85 -20.37
CA SER A 12 16.73 6.78 -21.74
C SER A 12 16.17 5.38 -22.06
N ASP A 13 15.40 5.29 -23.12
CA ASP A 13 14.87 4.03 -23.67
C ASP A 13 14.07 3.16 -22.68
N VAL A 14 13.34 3.82 -21.80
CA VAL A 14 12.52 3.17 -20.77
C VAL A 14 11.24 2.61 -21.39
N ALA A 15 11.08 1.29 -21.34
CA ALA A 15 9.86 0.61 -21.74
C ALA A 15 8.87 0.52 -20.55
N LEU A 16 7.57 0.59 -20.83
CA LEU A 16 6.52 0.19 -19.90
C LEU A 16 6.28 -1.31 -20.07
N VAL A 17 6.62 -2.10 -19.08
CA VAL A 17 6.58 -3.57 -19.15
C VAL A 17 5.49 -4.16 -18.26
N LEU A 18 4.92 -5.27 -18.72
CA LEU A 18 4.00 -6.06 -17.93
C LEU A 18 4.75 -6.74 -16.78
N VAL A 19 4.22 -6.59 -15.57
CA VAL A 19 4.71 -7.27 -14.37
C VAL A 19 3.59 -8.11 -13.77
N SER A 20 3.87 -9.37 -13.52
CA SER A 20 2.94 -10.35 -12.95
C SER A 20 3.63 -11.16 -11.85
N ARG A 21 2.88 -12.05 -11.19
CA ARG A 21 3.43 -12.96 -10.18
C ARG A 21 4.00 -14.23 -10.83
N GLN A 22 5.13 -14.72 -10.32
CA GLN A 22 5.61 -16.07 -10.62
C GLN A 22 4.55 -17.11 -10.21
N GLY A 23 4.39 -18.16 -11.07
CA GLY A 23 3.35 -19.16 -10.89
C GLY A 23 1.97 -18.75 -11.42
N GLY A 24 1.76 -17.49 -11.81
CA GLY A 24 0.55 -17.04 -12.51
C GLY A 24 0.59 -17.29 -14.01
N PRO A 25 -0.48 -16.92 -14.74
CA PRO A 25 -0.56 -17.05 -16.19
C PRO A 25 0.66 -16.41 -16.88
N ARG A 26 1.15 -17.05 -17.95
CA ARG A 26 2.20 -16.50 -18.82
C ARG A 26 1.57 -15.96 -20.09
N TYR A 27 2.04 -14.80 -20.51
CA TYR A 27 1.58 -14.15 -21.73
C TYR A 27 2.73 -14.06 -22.73
N GLN A 28 2.44 -14.37 -23.99
CA GLN A 28 3.38 -14.26 -25.09
C GLN A 28 3.14 -13.00 -25.92
N ARG A 29 1.93 -12.47 -25.87
CA ARG A 29 1.48 -11.29 -26.60
C ARG A 29 0.48 -10.51 -25.76
N LEU A 30 0.44 -9.18 -25.96
CA LEU A 30 -0.45 -8.28 -25.20
C LEU A 30 -1.94 -8.58 -25.46
N GLU A 31 -2.29 -9.10 -26.63
CA GLU A 31 -3.67 -9.47 -26.97
C GLU A 31 -4.26 -10.54 -26.03
N GLN A 32 -3.42 -11.36 -25.42
CA GLN A 32 -3.86 -12.35 -24.43
C GLN A 32 -4.36 -11.74 -23.11
N LEU A 33 -4.16 -10.44 -22.93
CA LEU A 33 -4.72 -9.66 -21.82
C LEU A 33 -6.13 -9.16 -22.12
N SER A 34 -6.65 -9.35 -23.35
CA SER A 34 -8.01 -8.96 -23.73
C SER A 34 -9.04 -9.45 -22.70
N GLY A 35 -9.91 -8.54 -22.24
CA GLY A 35 -10.94 -8.82 -21.22
C GLY A 35 -10.41 -9.01 -19.79
N ARG A 36 -9.10 -8.87 -19.55
CA ARG A 36 -8.49 -8.94 -18.22
C ARG A 36 -8.31 -7.56 -17.61
N SER A 37 -8.03 -7.48 -16.31
CA SER A 37 -7.70 -6.23 -15.62
C SER A 37 -6.20 -6.06 -15.39
N LEU A 38 -5.74 -4.80 -15.42
CA LEU A 38 -4.41 -4.38 -15.02
C LEU A 38 -4.53 -3.32 -13.90
N ALA A 39 -3.87 -3.57 -12.79
CA ALA A 39 -3.82 -2.62 -11.69
C ALA A 39 -2.85 -1.49 -12.03
N LEU A 40 -3.34 -0.25 -12.11
CA LEU A 40 -2.56 0.91 -12.54
C LEU A 40 -2.62 2.03 -11.50
N PRO A 41 -1.47 2.58 -11.09
CA PRO A 41 -1.45 3.80 -10.28
C PRO A 41 -2.10 4.96 -11.04
N PRO A 42 -2.96 5.78 -10.39
CA PRO A 42 -3.54 6.96 -11.00
C PRO A 42 -2.45 7.91 -11.52
N GLY A 43 -2.64 8.43 -12.73
CA GLY A 43 -1.70 9.38 -13.36
C GLY A 43 -0.40 8.76 -13.90
N SER A 44 -0.25 7.44 -13.86
CA SER A 44 0.91 6.76 -14.45
C SER A 44 0.91 6.84 -15.99
N ALA A 45 2.09 6.74 -16.58
CA ALA A 45 2.27 6.69 -18.05
C ALA A 45 1.59 5.46 -18.69
N ALA A 46 1.31 4.43 -17.91
CA ALA A 46 0.64 3.22 -18.37
C ALA A 46 -0.82 3.47 -18.80
N GLY A 47 -1.51 4.47 -18.23
CA GLY A 47 -2.90 4.78 -18.59
C GLY A 47 -3.08 5.16 -20.07
N PRO A 48 -2.41 6.20 -20.57
CA PRO A 48 -2.44 6.55 -21.99
C PRO A 48 -1.98 5.43 -22.93
N ALA A 49 -0.92 4.69 -22.54
CA ALA A 49 -0.41 3.56 -23.33
C ALA A 49 -1.45 2.42 -23.43
N LEU A 50 -2.14 2.13 -22.34
CA LEU A 50 -3.22 1.14 -22.30
C LEU A 50 -4.42 1.59 -23.17
N ALA A 51 -4.78 2.87 -23.12
CA ALA A 51 -5.85 3.40 -23.95
C ALA A 51 -5.55 3.23 -25.45
N GLN A 52 -4.30 3.47 -25.87
CA GLN A 52 -3.87 3.24 -27.24
C GLN A 52 -3.91 1.74 -27.62
N LEU A 53 -3.44 0.86 -26.75
CA LEU A 53 -3.52 -0.60 -26.97
C LEU A 53 -4.98 -1.06 -27.07
N ASN A 54 -5.86 -0.57 -26.22
CA ASN A 54 -7.28 -0.90 -26.26
C ASN A 54 -7.95 -0.50 -27.57
N LYS A 55 -7.56 0.65 -28.15
CA LYS A 55 -8.04 1.04 -29.49
C LYS A 55 -7.67 0.00 -30.54
N GLN A 56 -6.42 -0.48 -30.54
CA GLN A 56 -5.94 -1.52 -31.46
C GLN A 56 -6.66 -2.87 -31.22
N LEU A 57 -6.94 -3.24 -29.97
CA LEU A 57 -7.70 -4.45 -29.66
C LEU A 57 -9.12 -4.39 -30.19
N MET A 58 -9.81 -3.24 -30.00
CA MET A 58 -11.17 -3.05 -30.51
C MET A 58 -11.23 -3.10 -32.05
N GLU A 59 -10.26 -2.54 -32.76
CA GLU A 59 -10.13 -2.63 -34.22
C GLU A 59 -10.03 -4.09 -34.69
N ARG A 60 -9.45 -4.98 -33.84
CA ARG A 60 -9.36 -6.43 -34.06
C ARG A 60 -10.53 -7.22 -33.49
N LYS A 61 -11.61 -6.55 -33.04
CA LYS A 61 -12.80 -7.16 -32.42
C LYS A 61 -12.49 -7.93 -31.13
N LEU A 62 -11.44 -7.54 -30.42
CA LEU A 62 -11.07 -8.08 -29.12
C LEU A 62 -11.62 -7.18 -28.00
N ALA A 63 -11.96 -7.78 -26.84
CA ALA A 63 -12.39 -7.04 -25.68
C ALA A 63 -11.26 -6.15 -25.13
N PRO A 64 -11.55 -4.92 -24.69
CA PRO A 64 -10.53 -4.05 -24.10
C PRO A 64 -10.00 -4.64 -22.79
N ILE A 65 -8.77 -4.30 -22.46
CA ILE A 65 -8.17 -4.57 -21.15
C ILE A 65 -8.72 -3.51 -20.16
N VAL A 66 -9.20 -3.95 -19.00
CA VAL A 66 -9.78 -3.07 -17.99
C VAL A 66 -8.68 -2.42 -17.15
N ALA A 67 -8.63 -1.10 -17.10
CA ALA A 67 -7.78 -0.38 -16.14
C ALA A 67 -8.44 -0.45 -14.76
N GLU A 68 -7.84 -1.20 -13.84
CA GLU A 68 -8.18 -1.19 -12.42
C GLU A 68 -7.33 -0.13 -11.73
N TRP A 69 -7.89 1.09 -11.58
CA TRP A 69 -7.20 2.19 -10.93
C TRP A 69 -7.07 1.90 -9.44
N VAL A 70 -5.82 1.76 -8.98
CA VAL A 70 -5.54 1.45 -7.59
C VAL A 70 -5.79 2.66 -6.68
N ASP A 71 -5.89 2.40 -5.39
CA ASP A 71 -6.06 3.46 -4.40
C ASP A 71 -4.88 4.45 -4.43
N PRO A 72 -5.13 5.78 -4.40
CA PRO A 72 -4.06 6.79 -4.49
C PRO A 72 -3.11 6.82 -3.29
N THR A 73 -3.36 6.05 -2.24
CA THR A 73 -2.41 5.85 -1.13
C THR A 73 -1.30 4.85 -1.46
N LEU A 74 -1.43 4.12 -2.57
CA LEU A 74 -0.44 3.15 -3.02
C LEU A 74 0.57 3.80 -3.96
N ALA A 75 1.84 3.72 -3.59
CA ALA A 75 2.95 4.01 -4.49
C ALA A 75 3.17 2.82 -5.47
N VAL A 76 4.01 3.01 -6.48
CA VAL A 76 4.31 1.97 -7.49
C VAL A 76 4.83 0.69 -6.83
N GLU A 77 5.71 0.81 -5.85
CA GLU A 77 6.24 -0.31 -5.08
C GLU A 77 5.18 -1.06 -4.28
N ASP A 78 4.17 -0.36 -3.77
CA ASP A 78 3.05 -1.00 -3.07
C ASP A 78 2.20 -1.83 -4.03
N VAL A 79 1.97 -1.31 -5.25
CA VAL A 79 1.27 -2.07 -6.30
C VAL A 79 2.06 -3.31 -6.69
N LEU A 80 3.38 -3.19 -6.88
CA LEU A 80 4.27 -4.33 -7.16
C LEU A 80 4.22 -5.37 -6.04
N GLU A 81 4.23 -4.94 -4.78
CA GLU A 81 4.10 -5.83 -3.63
C GLU A 81 2.73 -6.55 -3.61
N MET A 82 1.65 -5.85 -3.93
CA MET A 82 0.32 -6.45 -4.01
C MET A 82 0.19 -7.41 -5.19
N VAL A 83 0.89 -7.17 -6.31
CA VAL A 83 1.02 -8.15 -7.41
C VAL A 83 1.79 -9.38 -6.94
N GLN A 84 2.94 -9.20 -6.26
CA GLN A 84 3.71 -10.30 -5.69
C GLN A 84 2.88 -11.14 -4.70
N ALA A 85 2.08 -10.48 -3.87
CA ALA A 85 1.19 -11.13 -2.92
C ALA A 85 0.04 -11.89 -3.60
N GLY A 86 -0.34 -11.50 -4.83
CA GLY A 86 -1.46 -12.07 -5.59
C GLY A 86 -2.80 -11.37 -5.37
N VAL A 87 -2.77 -10.17 -4.77
CA VAL A 87 -3.97 -9.31 -4.65
C VAL A 87 -4.38 -8.78 -6.02
N TYR A 88 -3.40 -8.27 -6.78
CA TYR A 88 -3.60 -7.88 -8.18
C TYR A 88 -3.00 -8.94 -9.11
N PRO A 89 -3.64 -9.23 -10.26
CA PRO A 89 -3.14 -10.22 -11.22
C PRO A 89 -1.86 -9.73 -11.92
N ALA A 90 -1.81 -8.46 -12.30
CA ALA A 90 -0.69 -7.85 -13.00
C ALA A 90 -0.77 -6.33 -12.94
N THR A 91 0.35 -5.69 -13.25
CA THR A 91 0.48 -4.23 -13.41
C THR A 91 1.41 -3.92 -14.59
N VAL A 92 1.49 -2.65 -14.94
CA VAL A 92 2.44 -2.13 -15.94
C VAL A 92 3.20 -0.96 -15.33
N VAL A 93 4.52 -1.09 -15.35
CA VAL A 93 5.43 -0.06 -14.81
C VAL A 93 6.67 0.08 -15.69
N GLU A 94 7.44 1.13 -15.48
CA GLU A 94 8.72 1.33 -16.14
C GLU A 94 9.69 0.17 -15.83
N GLN A 95 10.33 -0.35 -16.87
CA GLN A 95 11.21 -1.53 -16.78
C GLN A 95 12.30 -1.38 -15.73
N THR A 96 12.91 -0.21 -15.64
CA THR A 96 13.98 0.09 -14.66
C THR A 96 13.47 0.01 -13.22
N ILE A 97 12.26 0.49 -12.97
CA ILE A 97 11.57 0.40 -11.67
C ILE A 97 11.26 -1.07 -11.35
N ALA A 98 10.64 -1.79 -12.30
CA ALA A 98 10.33 -3.21 -12.12
C ALA A 98 11.58 -4.04 -11.79
N GLN A 99 12.67 -3.85 -12.53
CA GLN A 99 13.94 -4.56 -12.32
C GLN A 99 14.55 -4.28 -10.95
N ARG A 100 14.51 -3.02 -10.51
CA ARG A 100 15.02 -2.62 -9.20
C ARG A 100 14.24 -3.28 -8.06
N TRP A 101 12.91 -3.21 -8.11
CA TRP A 101 12.06 -3.80 -7.07
C TRP A 101 12.06 -5.34 -7.10
N ALA A 102 12.27 -5.98 -8.23
CA ALA A 102 12.39 -7.43 -8.31
C ALA A 102 13.58 -7.98 -7.49
N LYS A 103 14.61 -7.17 -7.20
CA LYS A 103 15.73 -7.54 -6.31
C LYS A 103 15.28 -7.81 -4.86
N VAL A 104 14.22 -7.16 -4.42
CA VAL A 104 13.63 -7.32 -3.07
C VAL A 104 12.29 -8.04 -3.08
N MET A 105 11.68 -8.21 -4.23
CA MET A 105 10.40 -8.88 -4.47
C MET A 105 10.58 -10.08 -5.42
N PRO A 106 11.17 -11.20 -4.97
CA PRO A 106 11.64 -12.27 -5.85
C PRO A 106 10.53 -13.07 -6.54
N LYS A 107 9.27 -12.91 -6.13
CA LYS A 107 8.12 -13.57 -6.79
C LYS A 107 7.53 -12.74 -7.93
N LEU A 108 8.07 -11.57 -8.22
CA LEU A 108 7.69 -10.81 -9.42
C LEU A 108 8.28 -11.46 -10.66
N ARG A 109 7.51 -11.43 -11.73
CA ARG A 109 7.92 -11.81 -13.08
C ARG A 109 7.76 -10.60 -13.99
N ILE A 110 8.86 -10.17 -14.58
CA ILE A 110 8.93 -9.05 -15.50
C ILE A 110 8.91 -9.60 -16.92
N GLU A 111 7.85 -9.30 -17.66
CA GLU A 111 7.70 -9.74 -19.05
C GLU A 111 8.32 -8.68 -19.99
N GLN A 112 9.65 -8.66 -20.09
CA GLN A 112 10.39 -7.64 -20.85
C GLN A 112 10.03 -7.57 -22.34
N HIS A 113 9.52 -8.68 -22.90
CA HIS A 113 9.07 -8.76 -24.28
C HIS A 113 7.65 -8.19 -24.49
N LEU A 114 6.92 -7.90 -23.41
CA LEU A 114 5.57 -7.32 -23.43
C LEU A 114 5.63 -5.86 -22.93
N SER A 115 5.91 -4.95 -23.85
CA SER A 115 5.93 -3.53 -23.56
C SER A 115 4.71 -2.81 -24.14
N LEU A 116 4.15 -1.87 -23.36
CA LEU A 116 3.04 -1.00 -23.77
C LEU A 116 3.57 0.32 -24.34
N GLY A 117 3.11 0.69 -25.51
CA GLY A 117 3.48 1.93 -26.16
C GLY A 117 4.95 2.01 -26.59
N GLU A 118 5.41 3.19 -26.88
CA GLU A 118 6.79 3.47 -27.26
C GLU A 118 7.67 3.65 -26.05
N LYS A 119 8.98 3.39 -26.20
CA LYS A 119 9.96 3.70 -25.19
C LYS A 119 10.04 5.20 -24.97
N THR A 120 10.18 5.62 -23.74
CA THR A 120 10.26 7.01 -23.31
C THR A 120 11.56 7.26 -22.53
N SER A 121 11.77 8.51 -22.12
CA SER A 121 12.88 8.87 -21.24
C SER A 121 12.36 9.51 -19.97
N MET A 122 13.02 9.22 -18.86
CA MET A 122 12.74 9.82 -17.56
C MET A 122 13.56 11.09 -17.39
N HIS A 123 12.93 12.16 -16.92
CA HIS A 123 13.55 13.48 -16.77
C HIS A 123 13.21 14.08 -15.40
N TRP A 124 14.07 14.97 -14.92
CA TRP A 124 13.68 15.91 -13.87
C TRP A 124 12.93 17.08 -14.50
N PHE A 125 11.93 17.58 -13.80
CA PHE A 125 11.14 18.70 -14.22
C PHE A 125 11.39 19.90 -13.29
N VAL A 126 11.69 21.04 -13.88
CA VAL A 126 11.91 22.31 -13.18
C VAL A 126 10.97 23.38 -13.74
N ARG A 127 10.73 24.43 -12.98
CA ARG A 127 9.99 25.59 -13.51
C ARG A 127 10.71 26.18 -14.71
N LYS A 128 9.96 26.65 -15.73
CA LYS A 128 10.53 27.14 -16.99
C LYS A 128 11.53 28.28 -16.76
N GLU A 129 11.27 29.12 -15.76
CA GLU A 129 12.10 30.28 -15.40
C GLU A 129 13.37 29.87 -14.65
N ALA A 130 13.44 28.68 -14.11
CA ALA A 130 14.59 28.18 -13.34
C ALA A 130 15.71 27.66 -14.25
N SER A 131 16.19 28.47 -15.17
CA SER A 131 17.21 28.12 -16.18
C SER A 131 18.54 27.70 -15.55
N MET A 132 18.97 28.38 -14.49
CA MET A 132 20.19 28.05 -13.75
C MET A 132 20.11 26.68 -13.09
N LEU A 133 18.94 26.36 -12.46
CA LEU A 133 18.73 25.04 -11.86
C LEU A 133 18.72 23.94 -12.93
N ARG A 134 18.09 24.19 -14.09
CA ARG A 134 18.11 23.23 -15.20
C ARG A 134 19.54 23.00 -15.69
N ALA A 135 20.31 24.06 -15.91
CA ALA A 135 21.71 23.94 -16.35
C ALA A 135 22.56 23.18 -15.34
N SER A 136 22.35 23.40 -14.03
CA SER A 136 23.03 22.65 -12.96
C SER A 136 22.63 21.17 -12.98
N ALA A 137 21.33 20.86 -13.11
CA ALA A 137 20.84 19.50 -13.24
C ALA A 137 21.41 18.78 -14.47
N ASP A 138 21.41 19.46 -15.63
CA ASP A 138 21.95 18.91 -16.88
C ASP A 138 23.45 18.62 -16.81
N ARG A 139 24.22 19.47 -16.11
CA ARG A 139 25.65 19.25 -15.85
C ARG A 139 25.85 18.05 -14.93
N PHE A 140 25.11 17.98 -13.82
CA PHE A 140 25.15 16.84 -12.91
C PHE A 140 24.85 15.53 -13.63
N LEU A 141 23.75 15.48 -14.41
CA LEU A 141 23.33 14.26 -15.13
C LEU A 141 24.29 13.86 -16.27
N LYS A 142 25.14 14.78 -16.73
CA LYS A 142 26.16 14.47 -17.75
C LYS A 142 27.31 13.63 -17.17
N ASP A 143 27.71 13.96 -15.94
CA ASP A 143 28.95 13.48 -15.34
C ASP A 143 28.70 12.53 -14.15
N TYR A 144 27.42 12.19 -13.87
CA TYR A 144 27.03 11.36 -12.72
C TYR A 144 27.01 9.87 -13.08
N ASP A 145 27.87 9.12 -12.41
CA ASP A 145 27.84 7.66 -12.40
C ASP A 145 27.17 7.14 -11.12
N LEU A 146 26.35 6.09 -11.28
CA LEU A 146 25.70 5.46 -10.14
C LEU A 146 26.73 4.75 -9.26
N PRO A 147 26.68 4.92 -7.92
CA PRO A 147 27.57 4.20 -7.02
C PRO A 147 27.41 2.67 -7.16
N ASP A 148 28.52 1.94 -7.23
CA ASP A 148 28.56 0.48 -7.40
C ASP A 148 27.77 -0.30 -6.33
N ASN A 149 27.68 0.26 -5.11
CA ASN A 149 26.99 -0.38 -3.99
C ASN A 149 25.51 0.00 -3.84
N GLN A 150 24.94 0.76 -4.77
CA GLN A 150 23.59 1.28 -4.66
C GLN A 150 22.54 0.16 -4.52
N ASP A 151 22.70 -0.90 -5.28
CA ASP A 151 21.77 -2.04 -5.24
C ASP A 151 21.85 -2.80 -3.92
N ALA A 152 23.05 -3.03 -3.39
CA ALA A 152 23.24 -3.69 -2.10
C ALA A 152 22.67 -2.86 -0.95
N ALA A 153 22.82 -1.54 -0.99
CA ALA A 153 22.21 -0.64 -0.02
C ALA A 153 20.66 -0.67 -0.11
N PHE A 154 20.11 -0.63 -1.31
CA PHE A 154 18.67 -0.75 -1.57
C PHE A 154 18.12 -2.07 -1.02
N GLU A 155 18.72 -3.20 -1.38
CA GLU A 155 18.28 -4.51 -0.91
C GLU A 155 18.35 -4.63 0.62
N ARG A 156 19.41 -4.14 1.25
CA ARG A 156 19.56 -4.17 2.71
C ARG A 156 18.44 -3.42 3.43
N VAL A 157 18.03 -2.25 2.90
CA VAL A 157 16.98 -1.43 3.50
C VAL A 157 15.59 -2.04 3.26
N TYR A 158 15.30 -2.43 2.01
CA TYR A 158 13.92 -2.71 1.59
C TYR A 158 13.50 -4.17 1.67
N ARG A 159 14.43 -5.15 1.63
CA ARG A 159 14.10 -6.60 1.65
C ARG A 159 13.27 -7.03 2.86
N ARG A 160 13.37 -6.33 3.97
CA ARG A 160 12.64 -6.66 5.21
C ARG A 160 11.29 -5.96 5.34
N LEU A 161 11.03 -4.94 4.52
CA LEU A 161 9.86 -4.08 4.65
C LEU A 161 8.68 -4.57 3.81
N TYR A 162 8.96 -5.10 2.61
CA TYR A 162 7.95 -5.54 1.64
C TYR A 162 7.65 -7.03 1.81
N LYS A 163 6.74 -7.36 2.75
CA LYS A 163 6.37 -8.74 3.12
C LYS A 163 4.86 -8.96 3.21
N VAL A 164 4.09 -8.16 2.48
CA VAL A 164 2.64 -8.33 2.44
C VAL A 164 2.32 -9.70 1.86
N GLN A 165 1.41 -10.40 2.54
CA GLN A 165 0.85 -11.68 2.11
C GLN A 165 -0.57 -11.45 1.61
N TYR A 166 -1.09 -12.37 0.81
CA TYR A 166 -2.50 -12.31 0.44
C TYR A 166 -3.36 -12.72 1.65
N PRO A 167 -4.16 -11.80 2.22
CA PRO A 167 -4.86 -12.09 3.46
C PRO A 167 -6.06 -13.01 3.26
N LEU A 168 -6.44 -13.27 2.01
CA LEU A 168 -7.54 -14.17 1.61
C LEU A 168 -7.04 -15.43 0.90
N ASP A 169 -5.80 -15.87 1.18
CA ASP A 169 -5.41 -17.24 0.86
C ASP A 169 -6.27 -18.25 1.65
N ARG A 170 -6.13 -19.54 1.35
CA ARG A 170 -6.96 -20.58 1.99
C ARG A 170 -6.92 -20.50 3.52
N VAL A 171 -5.76 -20.28 4.09
CA VAL A 171 -5.56 -20.24 5.55
C VAL A 171 -6.12 -18.93 6.12
N GLY A 172 -5.82 -17.81 5.50
CA GLY A 172 -6.31 -16.50 5.90
C GLY A 172 -7.84 -16.43 5.87
N ARG A 173 -8.46 -16.96 4.82
CA ARG A 173 -9.93 -17.02 4.70
C ARG A 173 -10.54 -17.87 5.82
N GLN A 174 -10.02 -19.07 6.07
CA GLN A 174 -10.51 -19.93 7.16
C GLN A 174 -10.37 -19.27 8.53
N ARG A 175 -9.29 -18.54 8.78
CA ARG A 175 -9.10 -17.81 10.05
C ARG A 175 -10.04 -16.63 10.15
N LEU A 176 -10.22 -15.87 9.06
CA LEU A 176 -11.13 -14.73 9.01
C LEU A 176 -12.55 -15.15 9.34
N GLU A 177 -13.06 -16.24 8.76
CA GLU A 177 -14.42 -16.74 9.04
C GLU A 177 -14.64 -17.03 10.52
N LYS A 178 -13.64 -17.58 11.22
CA LYS A 178 -13.74 -17.88 12.66
C LYS A 178 -13.84 -16.63 13.53
N VAL A 179 -13.18 -15.54 13.15
CA VAL A 179 -13.11 -14.31 13.96
C VAL A 179 -14.03 -13.20 13.46
N ARG A 180 -14.57 -13.32 12.25
CA ARG A 180 -15.42 -12.33 11.59
C ARG A 180 -16.58 -11.85 12.46
N PRO A 181 -17.41 -12.72 13.10
CA PRO A 181 -18.56 -12.26 13.90
C PRO A 181 -18.13 -11.32 15.04
N THR A 182 -17.00 -11.64 15.69
CA THR A 182 -16.45 -10.82 16.77
C THR A 182 -15.93 -9.48 16.24
N LEU A 183 -15.20 -9.49 15.12
CA LEU A 183 -14.70 -8.26 14.49
C LEU A 183 -15.83 -7.35 14.05
N GLN A 184 -16.87 -7.87 13.42
CA GLN A 184 -18.03 -7.11 12.97
C GLN A 184 -18.78 -6.48 14.14
N ARG A 185 -19.07 -7.22 15.21
CA ARG A 185 -19.76 -6.72 16.39
C ARG A 185 -19.03 -5.55 17.06
N TYR A 186 -17.70 -5.63 17.23
CA TYR A 186 -16.95 -4.55 17.87
C TYR A 186 -16.66 -3.39 16.92
N ALA A 187 -16.55 -3.63 15.62
CA ALA A 187 -16.45 -2.58 14.63
C ALA A 187 -17.72 -1.70 14.58
N GLU A 188 -18.90 -2.32 14.63
CA GLU A 188 -20.17 -1.64 14.70
C GLU A 188 -20.29 -0.73 15.94
N GLN A 189 -19.85 -1.22 17.11
CA GLN A 189 -19.88 -0.44 18.36
C GLN A 189 -19.03 0.83 18.34
N ILE A 190 -18.00 0.87 17.48
CA ILE A 190 -17.09 2.03 17.36
C ILE A 190 -17.23 2.77 16.03
N GLU A 191 -18.31 2.48 15.28
CA GLU A 191 -18.60 3.07 13.96
C GLU A 191 -17.39 2.98 13.00
N LEU A 192 -16.76 1.81 12.95
CA LEU A 192 -15.62 1.52 12.09
C LEU A 192 -15.99 0.43 11.07
N ASP A 193 -15.49 0.56 9.84
CA ASP A 193 -15.57 -0.54 8.88
C ASP A 193 -14.82 -1.78 9.44
N TRP A 194 -15.53 -2.90 9.57
CA TRP A 194 -14.98 -4.13 10.15
C TRP A 194 -13.74 -4.66 9.40
N LEU A 195 -13.60 -4.33 8.11
CA LEU A 195 -12.42 -4.68 7.32
C LEU A 195 -11.15 -3.97 7.82
N ASN A 196 -11.27 -2.79 8.46
CA ASN A 196 -10.14 -2.17 9.14
C ASN A 196 -9.67 -2.99 10.34
N LEU A 197 -10.61 -3.52 11.16
CA LEU A 197 -10.25 -4.42 12.27
C LEU A 197 -9.66 -5.73 11.75
N ALA A 198 -10.19 -6.28 10.66
CA ALA A 198 -9.67 -7.49 10.03
C ALA A 198 -8.25 -7.28 9.50
N ALA A 199 -7.99 -6.15 8.84
CA ALA A 199 -6.68 -5.78 8.32
C ALA A 199 -5.66 -5.59 9.45
N LEU A 200 -6.05 -4.92 10.52
CA LEU A 200 -5.23 -4.75 11.73
C LEU A 200 -4.93 -6.10 12.38
N ALA A 201 -5.94 -6.94 12.61
CA ALA A 201 -5.78 -8.27 13.18
C ALA A 201 -4.87 -9.17 12.31
N PHE A 202 -4.97 -9.06 10.99
CA PHE A 202 -4.08 -9.78 10.09
C PHE A 202 -2.62 -9.29 10.23
N LYS A 203 -2.40 -7.99 10.33
CA LYS A 203 -1.06 -7.41 10.58
C LYS A 203 -0.48 -7.84 11.91
N GLU A 204 -1.30 -7.86 12.96
CA GLU A 204 -0.85 -8.15 14.34
C GLU A 204 -0.55 -9.65 14.57
N SER A 205 -1.38 -10.53 14.04
CA SER A 205 -1.30 -11.95 14.37
C SER A 205 -1.52 -12.90 13.20
N THR A 206 -1.71 -12.41 11.99
CA THR A 206 -2.22 -13.20 10.85
C THR A 206 -3.54 -13.90 11.19
N LEU A 207 -4.42 -13.20 11.91
CA LEU A 207 -5.71 -13.69 12.41
C LEU A 207 -5.59 -14.91 13.36
N ASN A 208 -4.54 -14.95 14.17
CA ASN A 208 -4.35 -16.02 15.16
C ASN A 208 -4.71 -15.53 16.59
N PRO A 209 -5.83 -15.99 17.19
CA PRO A 209 -6.22 -15.57 18.54
C PRO A 209 -5.26 -16.04 19.65
N ALA A 210 -4.45 -17.06 19.37
CA ALA A 210 -3.48 -17.60 20.33
C ALA A 210 -2.07 -16.99 20.20
N ALA A 211 -1.90 -15.96 19.36
CA ALA A 211 -0.60 -15.35 19.13
C ALA A 211 -0.06 -14.68 20.41
N ARG A 212 1.26 -14.77 20.59
CA ARG A 212 2.00 -14.10 21.66
C ARG A 212 3.10 -13.25 21.05
N GLY A 213 3.19 -12.00 21.47
CA GLY A 213 4.13 -11.00 20.97
C GLY A 213 5.08 -10.48 22.05
N ALA A 214 5.90 -9.53 21.67
CA ALA A 214 6.82 -8.85 22.57
C ALA A 214 6.07 -8.01 23.62
N GLY A 215 6.71 -7.77 24.78
CA GLY A 215 6.15 -6.93 25.84
C GLY A 215 4.85 -7.47 26.46
N GLY A 216 4.56 -8.77 26.34
CA GLY A 216 3.34 -9.39 26.85
C GLY A 216 2.11 -9.13 25.96
N ALA A 217 2.27 -8.60 24.77
CA ALA A 217 1.19 -8.48 23.80
C ALA A 217 0.62 -9.86 23.45
N THR A 218 -0.69 -10.00 23.38
CA THR A 218 -1.34 -11.30 23.20
C THR A 218 -2.60 -11.20 22.34
N GLY A 219 -2.96 -12.34 21.77
CA GLY A 219 -4.23 -12.53 21.06
C GLY A 219 -4.27 -11.98 19.66
N LEU A 220 -5.48 -11.97 19.10
CA LEU A 220 -5.77 -11.57 17.73
C LEU A 220 -5.22 -10.17 17.37
N MET A 221 -5.40 -9.22 18.30
CA MET A 221 -5.10 -7.79 18.12
C MET A 221 -3.79 -7.37 18.81
N GLN A 222 -3.02 -8.32 19.36
CA GLN A 222 -1.75 -8.06 20.07
C GLN A 222 -1.86 -6.95 21.12
N VAL A 223 -2.88 -7.04 21.97
CA VAL A 223 -3.12 -6.07 23.05
C VAL A 223 -2.25 -6.41 24.26
N THR A 224 -1.58 -5.40 24.83
CA THR A 224 -0.85 -5.57 26.07
C THR A 224 -1.79 -5.59 27.29
N PRO A 225 -1.42 -6.26 28.41
CA PRO A 225 -2.22 -6.22 29.63
C PRO A 225 -2.43 -4.79 30.17
N ALA A 226 -1.46 -3.91 29.97
CA ALA A 226 -1.56 -2.50 30.38
C ALA A 226 -2.64 -1.76 29.57
N THR A 227 -2.64 -1.93 28.25
CA THR A 227 -3.65 -1.33 27.38
C THR A 227 -5.05 -1.87 27.70
N ALA A 228 -5.17 -3.19 27.91
CA ALA A 228 -6.46 -3.80 28.26
C ALA A 228 -7.02 -3.23 29.57
N ARG A 229 -6.19 -3.13 30.62
CA ARG A 229 -6.60 -2.51 31.90
C ARG A 229 -7.02 -1.06 31.74
N ALA A 230 -6.27 -0.27 30.96
CA ALA A 230 -6.61 1.12 30.67
C ALA A 230 -7.94 1.26 29.93
N MET A 231 -8.34 0.24 29.16
CA MET A 231 -9.64 0.16 28.47
C MET A 231 -10.74 -0.51 29.30
N GLY A 232 -10.47 -0.85 30.57
CA GLY A 232 -11.43 -1.51 31.46
C GLY A 232 -11.78 -2.93 31.04
N VAL A 233 -10.83 -3.65 30.44
CA VAL A 233 -11.02 -5.03 29.97
C VAL A 233 -10.05 -5.97 30.70
N SER A 234 -10.57 -7.04 31.29
CA SER A 234 -9.81 -8.13 31.89
C SER A 234 -9.72 -9.33 30.94
N ASN A 235 -8.87 -10.31 31.28
CA ASN A 235 -8.75 -11.58 30.56
C ASN A 235 -8.58 -11.43 29.05
N VAL A 236 -7.63 -10.61 28.64
CA VAL A 236 -7.32 -10.26 27.25
C VAL A 236 -6.85 -11.43 26.37
N GLN A 237 -6.69 -12.63 26.96
CA GLN A 237 -6.41 -13.85 26.19
C GLN A 237 -7.65 -14.43 25.50
N GLN A 238 -8.84 -14.10 25.97
CA GLN A 238 -10.07 -14.49 25.31
C GLN A 238 -10.28 -13.61 24.06
N LEU A 239 -10.70 -14.24 22.96
CA LEU A 239 -10.90 -13.58 21.67
C LEU A 239 -11.79 -12.32 21.80
N ASP A 240 -12.93 -12.47 22.47
CA ASP A 240 -13.90 -11.41 22.64
C ASP A 240 -13.33 -10.20 23.38
N ASN A 241 -12.73 -10.45 24.53
CA ASN A 241 -12.08 -9.41 25.35
C ASN A 241 -10.89 -8.76 24.62
N ASN A 242 -10.14 -9.54 23.84
CA ASN A 242 -9.01 -9.05 23.06
C ASN A 242 -9.44 -8.03 22.00
N VAL A 243 -10.48 -8.37 21.22
CA VAL A 243 -11.04 -7.48 20.21
C VAL A 243 -11.73 -6.28 20.87
N GLN A 244 -12.46 -6.48 21.98
CA GLN A 244 -13.08 -5.39 22.74
C GLN A 244 -12.07 -4.35 23.22
N ALA A 245 -10.97 -4.80 23.82
CA ALA A 245 -9.91 -3.91 24.32
C ALA A 245 -9.29 -3.09 23.18
N SER A 246 -8.99 -3.74 22.05
CA SER A 246 -8.46 -3.07 20.86
C SER A 246 -9.44 -2.06 20.28
N ALA A 247 -10.72 -2.45 20.11
CA ALA A 247 -11.76 -1.56 19.59
C ALA A 247 -11.93 -0.31 20.46
N ARG A 248 -12.01 -0.48 21.78
CA ARG A 248 -12.06 0.64 22.72
C ARG A 248 -10.84 1.54 22.63
N TYR A 249 -9.65 0.96 22.46
CA TYR A 249 -8.42 1.73 22.32
C TYR A 249 -8.40 2.52 21.01
N LEU A 250 -8.80 1.94 19.89
CA LEU A 250 -8.95 2.65 18.61
C LEU A 250 -9.96 3.79 18.70
N ALA A 251 -11.13 3.56 19.32
CA ALA A 251 -12.14 4.59 19.56
C ALA A 251 -11.62 5.72 20.46
N ASN A 252 -10.85 5.37 21.50
CA ASN A 252 -10.20 6.34 22.37
C ASN A 252 -9.21 7.22 21.61
N ILE A 253 -8.33 6.62 20.80
CA ILE A 253 -7.37 7.33 19.93
C ILE A 253 -8.13 8.26 18.97
N ARG A 254 -9.16 7.74 18.27
CA ARG A 254 -9.98 8.52 17.34
C ARG A 254 -10.56 9.77 18.02
N ARG A 255 -11.28 9.57 19.13
CA ARG A 255 -12.00 10.63 19.83
C ARG A 255 -11.09 11.68 20.44
N ASN A 256 -10.00 11.27 21.07
CA ASN A 256 -9.17 12.18 21.85
C ASN A 256 -8.05 12.85 21.01
N HIS A 257 -7.67 12.27 19.87
CA HIS A 257 -6.52 12.75 19.11
C HIS A 257 -6.80 13.06 17.64
N PHE A 258 -7.79 12.41 17.03
CA PHE A 258 -8.04 12.53 15.59
C PHE A 258 -9.51 12.77 15.24
N ALA A 259 -10.25 13.47 16.09
CA ALA A 259 -11.67 13.80 15.86
C ALA A 259 -11.90 14.93 14.85
N SER A 260 -10.85 15.65 14.43
CA SER A 260 -10.96 16.81 13.55
C SER A 260 -11.74 16.51 12.27
N PRO A 261 -12.73 17.34 11.87
CA PRO A 261 -13.47 17.16 10.62
C PRO A 261 -12.61 17.41 9.36
N ARG A 262 -11.41 17.99 9.51
CA ARG A 262 -10.45 18.16 8.41
C ARG A 262 -9.83 16.83 7.95
N LEU A 263 -9.85 15.80 8.79
CA LEU A 263 -9.35 14.49 8.46
C LEU A 263 -10.44 13.70 7.71
N ASN A 264 -10.18 13.33 6.47
CA ASN A 264 -11.01 12.30 5.84
C ASN A 264 -10.77 10.93 6.52
N GLU A 265 -11.69 9.98 6.37
CA GLU A 265 -11.65 8.72 7.12
C GLU A 265 -10.42 7.86 6.79
N ARG A 266 -9.90 7.93 5.55
CA ARG A 266 -8.69 7.21 5.15
C ARG A 266 -7.47 7.73 5.91
N GLU A 267 -7.24 9.04 5.89
CA GLU A 267 -6.12 9.67 6.59
C GLU A 267 -6.28 9.53 8.10
N ARG A 268 -7.50 9.68 8.61
CA ARG A 268 -7.83 9.43 10.02
C ARG A 268 -7.41 8.03 10.46
N MET A 269 -7.77 7.00 9.66
CA MET A 269 -7.41 5.62 9.98
C MET A 269 -5.89 5.43 9.95
N ALA A 270 -5.17 6.01 9.00
CA ALA A 270 -3.72 5.93 8.94
C ALA A 270 -3.06 6.55 10.20
N PHE A 271 -3.55 7.71 10.68
CA PHE A 271 -3.08 8.31 11.93
C PHE A 271 -3.43 7.46 13.15
N ILE A 272 -4.61 6.85 13.19
CA ILE A 272 -5.02 5.94 14.28
C ILE A 272 -4.10 4.72 14.31
N LEU A 273 -3.78 4.12 13.16
CA LEU A 273 -2.87 2.98 13.06
C LEU A 273 -1.45 3.34 13.50
N ALA A 274 -0.94 4.50 13.06
CA ALA A 274 0.36 4.99 13.53
C ALA A 274 0.38 5.19 15.05
N ALA A 275 -0.70 5.75 15.61
CA ALA A 275 -0.85 5.97 17.04
C ALA A 275 -1.04 4.66 17.83
N TYR A 276 -1.71 3.68 17.26
CA TYR A 276 -1.83 2.34 17.83
C TYR A 276 -0.45 1.69 18.02
N ASN A 277 0.44 1.88 17.04
CA ASN A 277 1.79 1.32 17.02
C ASN A 277 2.80 2.11 17.87
N LEU A 278 2.80 3.45 17.80
CA LEU A 278 3.81 4.34 18.42
C LEU A 278 3.33 5.10 19.66
N GLY A 279 2.04 5.13 19.89
CA GLY A 279 1.39 6.04 20.82
C GLY A 279 0.99 7.38 20.18
N PRO A 280 -0.15 7.96 20.60
CA PRO A 280 -0.76 9.12 19.94
C PRO A 280 0.09 10.41 20.09
N GLN A 281 0.81 10.59 21.17
CA GLN A 281 1.61 11.80 21.41
C GLN A 281 2.74 11.95 20.39
N ARG A 282 3.43 10.85 20.05
CA ARG A 282 4.49 10.87 19.02
C ARG A 282 3.93 11.24 17.66
N VAL A 283 2.75 10.71 17.30
CA VAL A 283 2.11 11.04 16.03
C VAL A 283 1.67 12.49 15.97
N GLN A 284 1.18 13.08 17.07
CA GLN A 284 0.87 14.50 17.13
C GLN A 284 2.12 15.38 16.97
N SER A 285 3.25 14.98 17.57
CA SER A 285 4.54 15.68 17.37
C SER A 285 4.99 15.63 15.91
N MET A 286 4.82 14.49 15.23
CA MET A 286 5.12 14.37 13.78
C MET A 286 4.23 15.27 12.93
N ARG A 287 2.94 15.39 13.26
CA ARG A 287 2.00 16.31 12.57
C ARG A 287 2.40 17.78 12.77
N ALA A 288 2.83 18.15 13.98
CA ALA A 288 3.31 19.50 14.26
C ALA A 288 4.59 19.82 13.46
N GLU A 289 5.52 18.87 13.38
CA GLU A 289 6.74 19.00 12.59
C GLU A 289 6.45 19.07 11.07
N ALA A 290 5.52 18.27 10.58
CA ALA A 290 5.06 18.35 9.19
C ALA A 290 4.55 19.74 8.85
N ARG A 291 3.71 20.34 9.72
CA ARG A 291 3.23 21.72 9.55
C ARG A 291 4.38 22.72 9.52
N ARG A 292 5.36 22.59 10.41
CA ARG A 292 6.54 23.47 10.48
C ARG A 292 7.36 23.41 9.17
N ARG A 293 7.41 22.26 8.52
CA ARG A 293 8.12 22.06 7.24
C ARG A 293 7.28 22.36 6.00
N GLY A 294 6.07 22.88 6.14
CA GLY A 294 5.17 23.18 5.00
C GLY A 294 4.52 21.94 4.36
N LEU A 295 4.56 20.79 5.04
CA LEU A 295 3.83 19.60 4.65
C LEU A 295 2.39 19.64 5.18
N ASN A 296 1.48 18.89 4.56
CA ASN A 296 0.11 18.80 5.04
C ASN A 296 0.03 17.94 6.33
N PRO A 297 -0.24 18.52 7.52
CA PRO A 297 -0.29 17.78 8.78
C PRO A 297 -1.54 16.90 8.90
N ASP A 298 -2.52 17.08 8.03
CA ASP A 298 -3.78 16.33 8.01
C ASP A 298 -3.78 15.19 6.96
N GLN A 299 -2.61 14.91 6.40
CA GLN A 299 -2.38 13.82 5.45
C GLN A 299 -1.19 12.97 5.90
N TRP A 300 -1.45 11.66 6.14
CA TRP A 300 -0.41 10.71 6.49
C TRP A 300 0.42 10.33 5.26
N PHE A 301 -0.28 9.79 4.24
CA PHE A 301 0.38 9.27 3.05
C PHE A 301 1.11 10.37 2.28
N PHE A 302 2.39 10.14 1.98
CA PHE A 302 3.32 11.03 1.28
C PHE A 302 3.61 12.37 1.96
N GLN A 303 3.07 12.62 3.16
CA GLN A 303 3.26 13.85 3.93
C GLN A 303 3.83 13.56 5.32
N VAL A 304 3.01 13.25 6.33
CA VAL A 304 3.48 13.03 7.71
C VAL A 304 4.34 11.77 7.83
N GLU A 305 4.11 10.73 7.03
CA GLU A 305 4.97 9.54 7.01
C GLU A 305 6.44 9.85 6.68
N ARG A 306 6.72 10.94 5.94
CA ARG A 306 8.09 11.40 5.67
C ARG A 306 8.80 11.82 6.96
N ILE A 307 8.06 12.54 7.84
CA ILE A 307 8.57 12.89 9.17
C ILE A 307 8.77 11.64 10.01
N ALA A 308 7.84 10.69 9.95
CA ALA A 308 7.97 9.41 10.66
C ALA A 308 9.21 8.62 10.21
N MET A 309 9.47 8.55 8.90
CA MET A 309 10.69 7.93 8.35
C MET A 309 11.96 8.52 8.93
N GLU A 310 12.04 9.84 8.99
CA GLU A 310 13.23 10.57 9.44
C GLU A 310 13.43 10.48 10.96
N THR A 311 12.34 10.46 11.74
CA THR A 311 12.41 10.56 13.21
C THR A 311 12.42 9.22 13.93
N VAL A 312 11.71 8.22 13.41
CA VAL A 312 11.57 6.89 14.05
C VAL A 312 11.89 5.74 13.11
N GLY A 313 12.17 6.04 11.84
CA GLY A 313 12.52 5.05 10.82
C GLY A 313 11.32 4.44 10.10
N MET A 314 11.60 3.50 9.20
CA MET A 314 10.62 2.89 8.30
C MET A 314 9.60 1.97 8.99
N GLY A 315 9.82 1.60 10.26
CA GLY A 315 9.00 0.59 10.94
C GLY A 315 7.50 0.94 10.97
N VAL A 316 7.18 2.15 11.44
CA VAL A 316 5.78 2.62 11.53
C VAL A 316 5.16 2.87 10.16
N VAL A 317 5.94 3.39 9.21
CA VAL A 317 5.48 3.61 7.82
C VAL A 317 5.11 2.27 7.19
N ALA A 318 6.00 1.28 7.26
CA ALA A 318 5.73 -0.07 6.78
C ALA A 318 4.56 -0.75 7.52
N TYR A 319 4.36 -0.43 8.81
CA TYR A 319 3.21 -0.92 9.57
C TYR A 319 1.89 -0.38 9.01
N VAL A 320 1.76 0.96 8.93
CA VAL A 320 0.54 1.61 8.42
C VAL A 320 0.26 1.19 6.98
N ASN A 321 1.28 1.20 6.11
CA ASN A 321 1.15 0.80 4.72
C ASN A 321 0.75 -0.68 4.57
N SER A 322 1.26 -1.58 5.43
CA SER A 322 0.84 -2.98 5.42
C SER A 322 -0.63 -3.14 5.79
N VAL A 323 -1.11 -2.48 6.86
CA VAL A 323 -2.53 -2.55 7.26
C VAL A 323 -3.42 -1.96 6.17
N ASN A 324 -3.03 -0.83 5.57
CA ASN A 324 -3.77 -0.24 4.45
C ASN A 324 -3.87 -1.22 3.26
N LYS A 325 -2.77 -1.88 2.89
CA LYS A 325 -2.76 -2.90 1.82
C LYS A 325 -3.66 -4.11 2.14
N TYR A 326 -3.69 -4.57 3.38
CA TYR A 326 -4.62 -5.63 3.81
C TYR A 326 -6.08 -5.17 3.75
N TYR A 327 -6.36 -3.95 4.20
CA TYR A 327 -7.69 -3.36 4.07
C TYR A 327 -8.15 -3.29 2.62
N LEU A 328 -7.30 -2.79 1.72
CA LEU A 328 -7.61 -2.72 0.28
C LEU A 328 -7.80 -4.11 -0.35
N ALA A 329 -7.01 -5.10 0.07
CA ALA A 329 -7.19 -6.48 -0.37
C ALA A 329 -8.54 -7.06 0.08
N TYR A 330 -8.96 -6.82 1.32
CA TYR A 330 -10.29 -7.21 1.81
C TYR A 330 -11.40 -6.43 1.11
N GLN A 331 -11.24 -5.13 0.93
CA GLN A 331 -12.22 -4.27 0.27
C GLN A 331 -12.47 -4.70 -1.18
N ARG A 332 -11.42 -5.09 -1.89
CA ARG A 332 -11.53 -5.63 -3.26
C ARG A 332 -12.42 -6.87 -3.33
N GLU A 333 -12.40 -7.70 -2.31
CA GLU A 333 -13.19 -8.94 -2.21
C GLU A 333 -14.44 -8.78 -1.31
N ARG A 334 -14.80 -7.54 -0.93
CA ARG A 334 -15.91 -7.24 0.01
C ARG A 334 -17.19 -7.95 -0.38
N TYR A 335 -17.56 -7.89 -1.68
CA TYR A 335 -18.80 -8.50 -2.14
C TYR A 335 -18.85 -10.00 -1.82
N LEU A 336 -17.77 -10.72 -2.04
CA LEU A 336 -17.68 -12.15 -1.72
C LEU A 336 -17.71 -12.40 -0.21
N LEU A 337 -17.05 -11.55 0.57
CA LEU A 337 -17.00 -11.66 2.03
C LEU A 337 -18.37 -11.37 2.69
N GLU A 338 -19.23 -10.58 2.05
CA GLU A 338 -20.54 -10.18 2.59
C GLU A 338 -21.73 -10.93 1.95
N ALA A 339 -21.53 -11.60 0.78
CA ALA A 339 -22.58 -12.35 0.08
C ALA A 339 -23.05 -13.59 0.87
N ASP A 340 -22.17 -14.24 1.61
CA ASP A 340 -22.50 -15.44 2.42
C ASP A 340 -23.51 -15.17 3.55
N ARG A 341 -23.81 -13.91 3.87
CA ARG A 341 -24.86 -13.55 4.86
C ARG A 341 -26.27 -13.80 4.34
N LYS A 342 -26.53 -13.68 3.03
CA LYS A 342 -27.87 -13.84 2.47
C LYS A 342 -28.30 -15.29 2.33
N THR A 343 -27.34 -16.20 2.23
CA THR A 343 -27.59 -17.65 2.12
C THR A 343 -27.67 -18.35 3.48
N ALA A 344 -27.13 -17.78 4.55
CA ALA A 344 -27.20 -18.35 5.91
C ALA A 344 -28.41 -17.84 6.72
N ALA A 345 -29.17 -16.87 6.20
CA ALA A 345 -30.37 -16.27 6.84
C ALA A 345 -31.67 -16.72 6.19
N ASN A 346 -31.62 -17.60 5.19
CA ASN A 346 -32.76 -18.34 4.61
C ASN A 346 -32.60 -19.84 4.92
#